data_c8e32cb9d98e2097dd9f302129afcceb
#
_entry.id   c8e32cb9d98e2097dd9f302129afcceb
#
_cell.length_a   1.000
_cell.length_b   1.000
_cell.length_c   1.000
_cell.angle_alpha   90.00
_cell.angle_beta   90.00
_cell.angle_gamma   90.00
#
_symmetry.space_group_name_H-M   'P 1'
#
loop_
_entity.id
_entity.type
_entity.pdbx_description
1 polymer ?
#
loop_
_entity_poly.entity_id
_entity_poly.type
_entity_poly.pdbx_seq_one_letter_code
_entity_poly.pdbx_strand_id
1 'polypeptide(L)'
;LHQAYFTLKNFASLPVDLKVGRQEVIIDGHRLFGDTLWTMGQQTHDGIRLTHKHDNVSFNAAYIKANESALSTNANQLNNNDINAYFAHMNYKGLLGGQLSVIYSYLQDPCGATADGNDCTDVISRNDIHTFGFRQAGQMFGIDYRGEYYYQWGDADQDAQNFETRTDTTAGTGVDRDAYMFGVRVGKAFNNVNMKPGLTVWYDYLSGTSDDDLNGTNPSYNSFNTMFDTGHKFYGLQDLFLGVGGGNSTNGT
;
A
#
# COMPACT_ATOMS: atom_id res chain seq x y z
N LEU A 1 22.10 -4.91 5.27
CA LEU A 1 21.71 -6.17 4.65
C LEU A 1 20.42 -5.96 3.88
N HIS A 2 20.47 -6.15 2.55
CA HIS A 2 19.29 -5.91 1.71
C HIS A 2 18.27 -7.05 1.83
N GLN A 3 18.66 -8.28 1.63
CA GLN A 3 17.80 -9.46 1.79
C GLN A 3 18.51 -10.56 2.59
N ALA A 4 17.77 -11.23 3.47
CA ALA A 4 18.23 -12.41 4.21
C ALA A 4 17.00 -13.26 4.57
N TYR A 5 16.79 -14.33 3.84
CA TYR A 5 15.66 -15.23 4.02
C TYR A 5 16.01 -16.68 3.70
N PHE A 6 15.16 -17.58 4.13
CA PHE A 6 15.14 -18.95 3.64
C PHE A 6 13.77 -19.30 3.07
N THR A 7 13.74 -20.33 2.23
CA THR A 7 12.49 -20.80 1.62
C THR A 7 12.35 -22.30 1.82
N LEU A 8 11.24 -22.71 2.42
CA LEU A 8 10.81 -24.10 2.52
C LEU A 8 9.86 -24.40 1.36
N LYS A 9 10.29 -25.28 0.46
CA LYS A 9 9.46 -25.72 -0.67
C LYS A 9 8.50 -26.81 -0.24
N ASN A 10 7.30 -26.81 -0.82
CA ASN A 10 6.24 -27.78 -0.50
C ASN A 10 6.01 -27.88 1.02
N PHE A 11 5.85 -26.74 1.65
CA PHE A 11 5.69 -26.64 3.11
C PHE A 11 4.52 -27.48 3.59
N ALA A 12 4.75 -28.25 4.66
CA ALA A 12 3.77 -29.18 5.25
C ALA A 12 3.18 -30.20 4.24
N SER A 13 3.98 -30.60 3.22
CA SER A 13 3.55 -31.51 2.13
C SER A 13 2.44 -30.93 1.24
N LEU A 14 2.21 -29.63 1.32
CA LEU A 14 1.29 -28.89 0.44
C LEU A 14 2.08 -28.26 -0.72
N PRO A 15 1.47 -28.00 -1.88
CA PRO A 15 2.10 -27.30 -2.99
C PRO A 15 2.25 -25.79 -2.72
N VAL A 16 2.75 -25.44 -1.56
CA VAL A 16 2.91 -24.07 -1.05
C VAL A 16 4.37 -23.87 -0.63
N ASP A 17 4.98 -22.79 -1.08
CA ASP A 17 6.31 -22.38 -0.64
C ASP A 17 6.19 -21.38 0.50
N LEU A 18 6.91 -21.60 1.58
CA LEU A 18 7.02 -20.70 2.73
C LEU A 18 8.37 -19.98 2.69
N LYS A 19 8.36 -18.65 2.59
CA LYS A 19 9.55 -17.80 2.69
C LYS A 19 9.53 -17.01 4.00
N VAL A 20 10.62 -17.04 4.76
CA VAL A 20 10.75 -16.38 6.05
C VAL A 20 12.03 -15.56 6.09
N GLY A 21 11.93 -14.33 6.56
CA GLY A 21 13.04 -13.37 6.73
C GLY A 21 12.87 -12.09 5.93
N ARG A 22 13.97 -11.32 5.82
CA ARG A 22 13.99 -10.03 5.10
C ARG A 22 13.96 -10.26 3.61
N GLN A 23 12.95 -9.73 2.96
CA GLN A 23 12.66 -9.97 1.55
C GLN A 23 11.99 -8.78 0.88
N GLU A 24 12.18 -8.66 -0.42
CA GLU A 24 11.36 -7.77 -1.26
C GLU A 24 9.96 -8.36 -1.42
N VAL A 25 8.97 -7.49 -1.32
CA VAL A 25 7.57 -7.81 -1.60
C VAL A 25 7.08 -6.90 -2.71
N ILE A 26 6.90 -7.50 -3.89
CA ILE A 26 6.43 -6.81 -5.08
C ILE A 26 5.13 -7.47 -5.53
N ILE A 27 4.08 -6.68 -5.66
CA ILE A 27 2.75 -7.12 -6.09
C ILE A 27 2.32 -6.31 -7.31
N ASP A 28 1.94 -7.03 -8.37
CA ASP A 28 1.38 -6.49 -9.61
C ASP A 28 2.18 -5.31 -10.20
N GLY A 29 1.54 -4.15 -10.25
CA GLY A 29 2.08 -2.91 -10.79
C GLY A 29 2.88 -2.08 -9.79
N HIS A 30 3.13 -2.57 -8.58
CA HIS A 30 3.83 -1.88 -7.48
C HIS A 30 3.01 -0.74 -6.83
N ARG A 31 1.68 -0.78 -6.97
CA ARG A 31 0.81 0.30 -6.48
C ARG A 31 0.66 0.31 -4.95
N LEU A 32 0.64 -0.85 -4.32
CA LEU A 32 0.53 -1.00 -2.86
C LEU A 32 1.79 -1.61 -2.24
N PHE A 33 2.43 -2.52 -2.94
CA PHE A 33 3.68 -3.16 -2.54
C PHE A 33 4.65 -3.11 -3.72
N GLY A 34 5.73 -2.39 -3.57
CA GLY A 34 6.72 -2.17 -4.60
C GLY A 34 8.13 -2.17 -4.07
N ASP A 35 9.06 -1.80 -4.92
CA ASP A 35 10.47 -1.66 -4.62
C ASP A 35 10.93 -0.21 -4.80
N THR A 36 12.11 0.09 -4.29
CA THR A 36 12.76 1.39 -4.43
C THR A 36 14.17 1.21 -4.97
N LEU A 37 14.28 0.57 -6.14
CA LEU A 37 15.56 0.17 -6.74
C LEU A 37 16.53 1.32 -6.99
N TRP A 38 16.07 2.56 -7.01
CA TRP A 38 16.90 3.76 -7.18
C TRP A 38 17.52 4.29 -5.90
N THR A 39 17.14 3.76 -4.72
CA THR A 39 17.72 4.15 -3.44
C THR A 39 18.75 3.14 -2.96
N MET A 40 19.75 3.61 -2.20
CA MET A 40 20.75 2.72 -1.60
C MET A 40 20.15 1.80 -0.53
N GLY A 41 19.04 2.19 0.08
CA GLY A 41 18.27 1.41 1.05
C GLY A 41 16.99 0.88 0.43
N GLN A 42 17.11 -0.04 -0.54
CA GLN A 42 15.95 -0.64 -1.22
C GLN A 42 14.90 -1.14 -0.23
N GLN A 43 13.63 -0.96 -0.59
CA GLN A 43 12.51 -1.37 0.25
C GLN A 43 12.45 -2.87 0.42
N THR A 44 12.59 -3.32 1.64
CA THR A 44 12.52 -4.74 2.03
C THR A 44 11.74 -4.86 3.33
N HIS A 45 11.13 -6.00 3.52
CA HIS A 45 10.28 -6.27 4.67
C HIS A 45 10.72 -7.53 5.39
N ASP A 46 10.72 -7.48 6.71
CA ASP A 46 10.87 -8.66 7.55
C ASP A 46 9.50 -9.32 7.67
N GLY A 47 9.41 -10.62 7.36
CA GLY A 47 8.11 -11.26 7.38
C GLY A 47 8.09 -12.70 6.91
N ILE A 48 6.88 -13.19 6.79
CA ILE A 48 6.54 -14.55 6.38
C ILE A 48 5.64 -14.45 5.16
N ARG A 49 6.00 -15.16 4.10
CA ARG A 49 5.24 -15.18 2.85
C ARG A 49 4.94 -16.60 2.40
N LEU A 50 3.68 -16.88 2.11
CA LEU A 50 3.20 -18.10 1.49
C LEU A 50 2.92 -17.85 0.01
N THR A 51 3.40 -18.72 -0.86
CA THR A 51 3.11 -18.64 -2.29
C THR A 51 2.68 -20.00 -2.83
N HIS A 52 1.60 -19.98 -3.60
CA HIS A 52 1.11 -21.13 -4.35
C HIS A 52 0.95 -20.77 -5.82
N LYS A 53 1.36 -21.67 -6.72
CA LYS A 53 1.16 -21.50 -8.16
C LYS A 53 0.63 -22.80 -8.74
N HIS A 54 -0.47 -22.70 -9.44
CA HIS A 54 -1.07 -23.81 -10.14
C HIS A 54 -1.68 -23.32 -11.46
N ASP A 55 -1.18 -23.84 -12.58
CA ASP A 55 -1.61 -23.45 -13.92
C ASP A 55 -1.69 -21.90 -14.11
N ASN A 56 -2.89 -21.41 -14.32
CA ASN A 56 -3.16 -19.98 -14.53
C ASN A 56 -3.41 -19.19 -13.25
N VAL A 57 -3.45 -19.85 -12.10
CA VAL A 57 -3.73 -19.21 -10.80
C VAL A 57 -2.45 -19.13 -9.98
N SER A 58 -2.21 -18.00 -9.38
CA SER A 58 -1.21 -17.87 -8.33
C SER A 58 -1.81 -17.17 -7.12
N PHE A 59 -1.41 -17.63 -5.95
CA PHE A 59 -1.84 -17.08 -4.67
C PHE A 59 -0.62 -16.67 -3.86
N ASN A 60 -0.68 -15.51 -3.22
CA ASN A 60 0.31 -15.03 -2.28
C ASN A 60 -0.40 -14.55 -1.02
N ALA A 61 0.13 -14.90 0.13
CA ALA A 61 -0.28 -14.32 1.39
C ALA A 61 0.96 -13.98 2.20
N ALA A 62 0.96 -12.88 2.92
CA ALA A 62 2.09 -12.52 3.76
C ALA A 62 1.65 -11.82 5.04
N TYR A 63 2.48 -12.00 6.05
CA TYR A 63 2.62 -11.15 7.21
C TYR A 63 3.95 -10.41 7.11
N ILE A 64 3.92 -9.10 7.31
CA ILE A 64 5.06 -8.19 7.24
C ILE A 64 5.13 -7.41 8.54
N LYS A 65 6.29 -7.40 9.17
CA LYS A 65 6.65 -6.45 10.22
C LYS A 65 7.17 -5.19 9.53
N ALA A 66 6.33 -4.17 9.42
CA ALA A 66 6.68 -2.95 8.68
C ALA A 66 7.56 -2.03 9.51
N ASN A 67 7.27 -1.90 10.80
CA ASN A 67 8.09 -1.20 11.76
C ASN A 67 8.05 -1.93 13.10
N GLU A 68 9.18 -1.95 13.79
CA GLU A 68 9.28 -2.43 15.16
C GLU A 68 9.64 -1.24 16.02
N SER A 69 8.82 -0.93 17.03
CA SER A 69 9.09 0.19 17.89
C SER A 69 10.41 -0.01 18.62
N ALA A 70 11.23 1.01 18.64
CA ALA A 70 12.42 1.01 19.47
C ALA A 70 11.98 0.80 20.92
N LEU A 71 12.65 -0.13 21.61
CA LEU A 71 12.46 -0.36 23.02
C LEU A 71 12.46 1.00 23.76
N SER A 72 11.34 1.37 24.36
CA SER A 72 11.27 2.53 25.22
C SER A 72 12.37 2.41 26.27
N THR A 73 13.18 3.45 26.41
CA THR A 73 14.23 3.52 27.44
C THR A 73 13.68 3.57 28.87
N ASN A 74 12.37 3.64 29.02
CA ASN A 74 11.67 3.61 30.30
C ASN A 74 11.02 2.25 30.51
N ALA A 75 11.54 1.49 31.47
CA ALA A 75 11.15 0.13 31.80
C ALA A 75 9.66 -0.08 32.18
N ASN A 76 8.85 0.98 32.19
CA ASN A 76 7.45 0.96 32.58
C ASN A 76 6.48 1.24 31.41
N GLN A 77 6.98 1.45 30.20
CA GLN A 77 6.12 1.70 29.02
C GLN A 77 6.42 0.65 27.95
N LEU A 78 5.61 -0.37 27.92
CA LEU A 78 5.52 -1.30 26.81
C LEU A 78 4.68 -0.63 25.71
N ASN A 79 5.28 0.34 25.02
CA ASN A 79 4.63 0.95 23.86
C ASN A 79 4.61 -0.06 22.73
N ASN A 80 3.44 -0.56 22.41
CA ASN A 80 3.23 -1.48 21.31
C ASN A 80 2.85 -0.69 20.04
N ASN A 81 3.77 0.12 19.53
CA ASN A 81 3.62 0.85 18.28
C ASN A 81 4.25 0.09 17.09
N ASP A 82 4.13 -1.20 17.14
CA ASP A 82 4.52 -2.08 16.04
C ASP A 82 3.56 -1.92 14.86
N ILE A 83 4.09 -1.57 13.70
CA ILE A 83 3.31 -1.53 12.47
C ILE A 83 3.42 -2.89 11.77
N ASN A 84 2.27 -3.51 11.57
CA ASN A 84 2.17 -4.80 10.92
C ASN A 84 1.33 -4.68 9.63
N ALA A 85 1.72 -5.41 8.60
CA ALA A 85 0.93 -5.49 7.39
C ALA A 85 0.64 -6.95 7.03
N TYR A 86 -0.56 -7.18 6.56
CA TYR A 86 -1.04 -8.48 6.11
C TYR A 86 -1.60 -8.31 4.71
N PHE A 87 -1.40 -9.28 3.84
CA PHE A 87 -2.13 -9.30 2.57
C PHE A 87 -2.43 -10.72 2.10
N ALA A 88 -3.48 -10.82 1.31
CA ALA A 88 -3.82 -11.96 0.47
C ALA A 88 -4.03 -11.47 -0.96
N HIS A 89 -3.32 -12.07 -1.91
CA HIS A 89 -3.33 -11.68 -3.31
C HIS A 89 -3.53 -12.91 -4.18
N MET A 90 -4.43 -12.82 -5.13
CA MET A 90 -4.68 -13.82 -6.15
C MET A 90 -4.48 -13.21 -7.52
N ASN A 91 -3.84 -13.97 -8.40
CA ASN A 91 -3.67 -13.60 -9.79
C ASN A 91 -4.16 -14.74 -10.68
N TYR A 92 -5.00 -14.40 -11.66
CA TYR A 92 -5.51 -15.32 -12.69
C TYR A 92 -5.05 -14.86 -14.07
N LYS A 93 -4.34 -15.71 -14.79
CA LYS A 93 -3.86 -15.45 -16.16
C LYS A 93 -4.85 -15.99 -17.19
N GLY A 94 -4.97 -15.27 -18.30
CA GLY A 94 -5.78 -15.68 -19.47
C GLY A 94 -7.09 -14.91 -19.64
N LEU A 95 -7.51 -14.12 -18.66
CA LEU A 95 -8.70 -13.30 -18.80
C LEU A 95 -8.42 -12.09 -19.71
N LEU A 96 -9.23 -11.91 -20.75
CA LEU A 96 -9.17 -10.79 -21.71
C LEU A 96 -7.76 -10.56 -22.28
N GLY A 97 -7.03 -11.63 -22.61
CA GLY A 97 -5.67 -11.52 -23.13
C GLY A 97 -4.62 -11.01 -22.13
N GLY A 98 -4.90 -11.14 -20.85
CA GLY A 98 -4.03 -10.64 -19.78
C GLY A 98 -4.19 -11.38 -18.47
N GLN A 99 -4.10 -10.64 -17.38
CA GLN A 99 -4.23 -11.18 -16.03
C GLN A 99 -5.13 -10.30 -15.15
N LEU A 100 -5.99 -10.96 -14.40
CA LEU A 100 -6.78 -10.37 -13.34
C LEU A 100 -6.08 -10.62 -12.01
N SER A 101 -5.89 -9.57 -11.23
CA SER A 101 -5.40 -9.64 -9.85
C SER A 101 -6.46 -9.12 -8.90
N VAL A 102 -6.56 -9.77 -7.75
CA VAL A 102 -7.39 -9.32 -6.62
C VAL A 102 -6.51 -9.30 -5.39
N ILE A 103 -6.60 -8.25 -4.61
CA ILE A 103 -5.84 -8.11 -3.37
C ILE A 103 -6.75 -7.65 -2.23
N TYR A 104 -6.52 -8.22 -1.07
CA TYR A 104 -6.94 -7.65 0.20
C TYR A 104 -5.69 -7.44 1.04
N SER A 105 -5.56 -6.28 1.66
CA SER A 105 -4.51 -5.99 2.63
C SER A 105 -5.05 -5.29 3.86
N TYR A 106 -4.35 -5.49 4.96
CA TYR A 106 -4.62 -4.84 6.24
C TYR A 106 -3.29 -4.31 6.79
N LEU A 107 -3.21 -3.00 6.95
CA LEU A 107 -2.13 -2.32 7.64
C LEU A 107 -2.63 -1.99 9.05
N GLN A 108 -1.99 -2.56 10.04
CA GLN A 108 -2.27 -2.34 11.43
C GLN A 108 -1.23 -1.37 11.99
N ASP A 109 -1.68 -0.19 12.38
CA ASP A 109 -0.88 0.84 13.01
C ASP A 109 -1.62 1.35 14.25
N PRO A 110 -1.41 0.70 15.40
CA PRO A 110 -2.20 0.98 16.60
C PRO A 110 -1.90 2.33 17.23
N CYS A 111 -0.84 3.01 16.77
CA CYS A 111 -0.31 4.18 17.45
C CYS A 111 -0.29 5.44 16.59
N GLY A 112 -0.37 5.33 15.28
CA GLY A 112 -0.20 6.47 14.38
C GLY A 112 1.05 7.29 14.69
N ALA A 113 1.08 8.54 14.26
CA ALA A 113 2.16 9.49 14.55
C ALA A 113 1.81 10.36 15.77
N THR A 114 1.72 9.81 16.97
CA THR A 114 1.53 10.63 18.17
C THR A 114 2.75 11.49 18.43
N ALA A 115 2.55 12.80 18.56
CA ALA A 115 3.62 13.75 18.82
C ALA A 115 4.38 13.47 20.14
N ASP A 116 3.77 12.76 21.07
CA ASP A 116 4.31 12.51 22.39
C ASP A 116 4.93 11.12 22.60
N GLY A 117 4.77 10.19 21.64
CA GLY A 117 5.40 8.87 21.66
C GLY A 117 5.03 7.96 22.84
N ASN A 118 4.05 8.35 23.66
CA ASN A 118 3.90 7.80 24.99
C ASN A 118 2.61 7.02 25.25
N ASP A 119 1.59 7.13 24.44
CA ASP A 119 0.32 6.46 24.75
C ASP A 119 -0.41 5.95 23.52
N CYS A 120 -0.20 4.67 23.19
CA CYS A 120 -0.95 3.96 22.16
C CYS A 120 -2.30 3.43 22.67
N THR A 121 -2.78 3.92 23.78
CA THR A 121 -4.07 3.52 24.37
C THR A 121 -5.22 4.35 23.84
N ASP A 122 -4.91 5.47 23.20
CA ASP A 122 -5.93 6.39 22.71
C ASP A 122 -6.45 5.97 21.32
N VAL A 123 -7.75 5.86 21.20
CA VAL A 123 -8.44 5.46 19.95
C VAL A 123 -8.21 6.50 18.84
N ILE A 124 -7.84 7.73 19.21
CA ILE A 124 -7.62 8.87 18.31
C ILE A 124 -6.37 8.73 17.45
N SER A 125 -5.37 7.98 17.90
CA SER A 125 -4.08 7.81 17.22
C SER A 125 -3.98 6.55 16.36
N ARG A 126 -5.07 5.79 16.26
CA ARG A 126 -5.08 4.56 15.46
C ARG A 126 -5.17 4.86 13.97
N ASN A 127 -4.36 4.18 13.17
CA ASN A 127 -4.35 4.30 11.71
C ASN A 127 -4.40 2.90 11.08
N ASP A 128 -5.51 2.21 11.29
CA ASP A 128 -5.74 0.87 10.77
C ASP A 128 -6.37 0.96 9.38
N ILE A 129 -5.72 0.37 8.36
CA ILE A 129 -6.15 0.50 6.97
C ILE A 129 -6.46 -0.86 6.36
N HIS A 130 -7.71 -1.10 6.05
CA HIS A 130 -8.12 -2.19 5.17
C HIS A 130 -8.13 -1.71 3.73
N THR A 131 -7.60 -2.51 2.82
CA THR A 131 -7.62 -2.22 1.38
C THR A 131 -8.13 -3.43 0.63
N PHE A 132 -9.12 -3.24 -0.21
CA PHE A 132 -9.55 -4.23 -1.19
C PHE A 132 -9.43 -3.64 -2.59
N GLY A 133 -8.90 -4.41 -3.52
CA GLY A 133 -8.75 -3.94 -4.87
C GLY A 133 -8.61 -5.03 -5.91
N PHE A 134 -8.76 -4.61 -7.15
CA PHE A 134 -8.56 -5.47 -8.32
C PHE A 134 -7.81 -4.71 -9.41
N ARG A 135 -7.10 -5.46 -10.22
CA ARG A 135 -6.36 -4.96 -11.37
C ARG A 135 -6.49 -5.95 -12.52
N GLN A 136 -6.89 -5.45 -13.69
CA GLN A 136 -6.86 -6.19 -14.95
C GLN A 136 -5.86 -5.52 -15.88
N ALA A 137 -4.91 -6.28 -16.41
CA ALA A 137 -3.94 -5.77 -17.35
C ALA A 137 -3.63 -6.82 -18.43
N GLY A 138 -3.50 -6.39 -19.64
CA GLY A 138 -3.25 -7.31 -20.76
C GLY A 138 -3.08 -6.61 -22.08
N GLN A 139 -3.18 -7.41 -23.15
CA GLN A 139 -3.17 -6.91 -24.51
C GLN A 139 -4.34 -7.52 -25.28
N MET A 140 -5.10 -6.68 -25.97
CA MET A 140 -6.21 -7.10 -26.80
C MET A 140 -6.25 -6.26 -28.09
N PHE A 141 -6.38 -6.91 -29.24
CA PHE A 141 -6.39 -6.25 -30.57
C PHE A 141 -5.15 -5.35 -30.83
N GLY A 142 -3.98 -5.73 -30.30
CA GLY A 142 -2.75 -4.95 -30.45
C GLY A 142 -2.71 -3.66 -29.60
N ILE A 143 -3.59 -3.54 -28.62
CA ILE A 143 -3.66 -2.46 -27.65
C ILE A 143 -3.32 -3.03 -26.28
N ASP A 144 -2.31 -2.46 -25.62
CA ASP A 144 -2.01 -2.72 -24.23
C ASP A 144 -2.99 -1.94 -23.35
N TYR A 145 -3.53 -2.59 -22.35
CA TYR A 145 -4.46 -1.95 -21.42
C TYR A 145 -4.19 -2.32 -19.97
N ARG A 146 -4.57 -1.45 -19.06
CA ARG A 146 -4.64 -1.66 -17.62
C ARG A 146 -5.82 -0.88 -17.06
N GLY A 147 -6.59 -1.53 -16.20
CA GLY A 147 -7.56 -0.91 -15.31
C GLY A 147 -7.32 -1.41 -13.89
N GLU A 148 -7.36 -0.52 -12.92
CA GLU A 148 -7.21 -0.88 -11.51
C GLU A 148 -8.10 -0.02 -10.63
N TYR A 149 -8.60 -0.61 -9.55
CA TYR A 149 -9.42 0.07 -8.55
C TYR A 149 -9.08 -0.50 -7.18
N TYR A 150 -8.94 0.39 -6.20
CA TYR A 150 -8.71 0.05 -4.79
C TYR A 150 -9.59 0.93 -3.92
N TYR A 151 -10.15 0.32 -2.89
CA TYR A 151 -10.95 0.99 -1.87
C TYR A 151 -10.35 0.73 -0.49
N GLN A 152 -10.30 1.76 0.34
CA GLN A 152 -9.73 1.73 1.69
C GLN A 152 -10.76 2.18 2.71
N TRP A 153 -10.79 1.47 3.83
CA TRP A 153 -11.62 1.81 4.98
C TRP A 153 -10.86 1.46 6.27
N GLY A 154 -11.34 1.96 7.40
CA GLY A 154 -10.78 1.74 8.72
C GLY A 154 -10.61 3.04 9.49
N ASP A 155 -9.60 3.09 10.32
CA ASP A 155 -9.33 4.26 11.15
C ASP A 155 -8.25 5.15 10.51
N ALA A 156 -8.32 6.45 10.75
CA ALA A 156 -7.28 7.41 10.39
C ALA A 156 -6.82 8.16 11.63
N ASP A 157 -5.50 8.33 11.73
CA ASP A 157 -4.88 9.10 12.78
C ASP A 157 -5.19 10.59 12.62
N GLN A 158 -5.73 11.21 13.65
CA GLN A 158 -6.03 12.63 13.66
C GLN A 158 -4.79 13.50 13.81
N ASP A 159 -3.78 13.04 14.55
CA ASP A 159 -2.61 13.84 14.88
C ASP A 159 -1.57 13.88 13.75
N ALA A 160 -1.49 12.83 12.95
CA ALA A 160 -0.55 12.75 11.83
C ALA A 160 -0.79 13.80 10.73
N GLN A 161 -1.90 14.49 10.75
CA GLN A 161 -2.35 15.38 9.68
C GLN A 161 -2.19 16.87 9.98
N ASN A 162 -1.53 17.24 11.08
CA ASN A 162 -1.39 18.66 11.50
C ASN A 162 -2.72 19.43 11.46
N PHE A 163 -3.75 18.87 12.05
CA PHE A 163 -5.03 19.57 12.21
C PHE A 163 -4.91 20.67 13.26
N GLU A 164 -4.11 21.69 13.02
CA GLU A 164 -3.89 22.82 13.92
C GLU A 164 -5.16 23.59 14.27
N THR A 165 -6.28 23.28 13.66
CA THR A 165 -7.53 24.07 13.83
C THR A 165 -8.72 23.28 14.33
N ARG A 166 -8.57 21.98 14.62
CA ARG A 166 -9.71 21.24 15.15
C ARG A 166 -9.89 21.51 16.63
N THR A 167 -10.78 22.47 16.95
CA THR A 167 -11.15 22.82 18.33
C THR A 167 -12.11 21.83 18.98
N ASP A 168 -12.56 20.82 18.27
CA ASP A 168 -13.42 19.78 18.82
C ASP A 168 -12.59 18.58 19.28
N THR A 169 -12.00 18.75 20.45
CA THR A 169 -11.39 17.69 21.22
C THR A 169 -12.46 16.90 21.97
N THR A 170 -13.47 16.40 21.28
CA THR A 170 -14.31 15.38 21.88
C THR A 170 -13.45 14.12 21.95
N ALA A 171 -12.77 13.98 23.07
CA ALA A 171 -11.92 12.84 23.36
C ALA A 171 -12.66 11.54 23.06
N GLY A 172 -12.13 10.72 22.15
CA GLY A 172 -12.57 9.36 21.93
C GLY A 172 -13.29 9.02 20.62
N THR A 173 -13.41 9.94 19.66
CA THR A 173 -13.92 9.57 18.32
C THR A 173 -12.78 9.62 17.31
N GLY A 174 -12.29 8.45 16.88
CA GLY A 174 -11.41 8.31 15.72
C GLY A 174 -12.08 8.89 14.47
N VAL A 175 -11.30 9.19 13.45
CA VAL A 175 -11.81 9.59 12.12
C VAL A 175 -11.87 8.35 11.26
N ASP A 176 -13.03 8.08 10.68
CA ASP A 176 -13.19 6.98 9.74
C ASP A 176 -12.47 7.27 8.43
N ARG A 177 -11.77 6.28 7.91
CA ARG A 177 -11.18 6.32 6.58
C ARG A 177 -12.19 5.86 5.54
N ASP A 178 -12.35 6.64 4.47
CA ASP A 178 -13.17 6.32 3.29
C ASP A 178 -12.45 6.82 2.04
N ALA A 179 -11.52 6.02 1.52
CA ALA A 179 -10.66 6.45 0.44
C ALA A 179 -10.67 5.47 -0.73
N TYR A 180 -10.47 5.98 -1.93
CA TYR A 180 -10.40 5.13 -3.12
C TYR A 180 -9.39 5.64 -4.14
N MET A 181 -8.99 4.74 -5.00
CA MET A 181 -8.12 5.02 -6.12
C MET A 181 -8.59 4.25 -7.34
N PHE A 182 -8.51 4.89 -8.50
CA PHE A 182 -8.63 4.18 -9.77
C PHE A 182 -7.59 4.65 -10.77
N GLY A 183 -7.14 3.71 -11.61
CA GLY A 183 -6.17 3.97 -12.65
C GLY A 183 -6.54 3.29 -13.95
N VAL A 184 -6.35 3.98 -15.06
CA VAL A 184 -6.51 3.44 -16.42
C VAL A 184 -5.29 3.77 -17.26
N ARG A 185 -4.88 2.80 -18.08
CA ARG A 185 -3.79 2.96 -19.03
C ARG A 185 -4.14 2.27 -20.34
N VAL A 186 -3.87 2.96 -21.45
CA VAL A 186 -4.02 2.40 -22.79
C VAL A 186 -2.76 2.73 -23.59
N GLY A 187 -2.20 1.75 -24.24
CA GLY A 187 -0.99 1.90 -25.05
C GLY A 187 -1.04 1.15 -26.38
N LYS A 188 -0.35 1.66 -27.36
CA LYS A 188 -0.18 1.00 -28.65
C LYS A 188 1.22 1.20 -29.20
N ALA A 189 1.85 0.12 -29.63
CA ALA A 189 3.10 0.16 -30.37
C ALA A 189 2.81 0.05 -31.90
N PHE A 190 3.41 0.93 -32.68
CA PHE A 190 3.26 0.97 -34.14
C PHE A 190 4.46 0.29 -34.80
N ASN A 191 4.50 -1.02 -34.73
CA ASN A 191 5.65 -1.82 -35.20
C ASN A 191 5.90 -1.76 -36.72
N ASN A 192 4.90 -1.32 -37.50
CA ASN A 192 4.97 -1.20 -38.95
C ASN A 192 5.44 0.18 -39.43
N VAL A 193 5.72 1.09 -38.51
CA VAL A 193 6.20 2.44 -38.80
C VAL A 193 7.70 2.50 -38.54
N ASN A 194 8.42 3.28 -39.36
CA ASN A 194 9.86 3.51 -39.15
C ASN A 194 10.08 4.07 -37.71
N MET A 195 11.14 3.65 -37.03
CA MET A 195 11.43 3.96 -35.61
C MET A 195 10.48 3.29 -34.60
N LYS A 196 9.46 2.52 -35.02
CA LYS A 196 8.53 1.78 -34.17
C LYS A 196 8.01 2.59 -32.97
N PRO A 197 7.40 3.77 -33.18
CA PRO A 197 6.93 4.60 -32.08
C PRO A 197 5.87 3.89 -31.26
N GLY A 198 5.82 4.19 -29.97
CA GLY A 198 4.75 3.79 -29.07
C GLY A 198 4.05 5.01 -28.48
N LEU A 199 2.73 4.92 -28.35
CA LEU A 199 1.93 5.89 -27.63
C LEU A 199 1.28 5.22 -26.44
N THR A 200 1.41 5.84 -25.27
CA THR A 200 0.74 5.37 -24.05
C THR A 200 0.11 6.57 -23.36
N VAL A 201 -1.15 6.42 -23.02
CA VAL A 201 -1.90 7.39 -22.21
C VAL A 201 -2.35 6.69 -20.94
N TRP A 202 -2.21 7.35 -19.80
CA TRP A 202 -2.71 6.86 -18.53
C TRP A 202 -3.32 8.00 -17.72
N TYR A 203 -4.23 7.62 -16.85
CA TYR A 203 -4.85 8.50 -15.88
C TYR A 203 -4.95 7.74 -14.55
N ASP A 204 -4.46 8.33 -13.50
CA ASP A 204 -4.57 7.83 -12.12
C ASP A 204 -5.28 8.90 -11.29
N TYR A 205 -6.25 8.48 -10.51
CA TYR A 205 -6.94 9.31 -9.54
C TYR A 205 -6.84 8.67 -8.16
N LEU A 206 -6.41 9.44 -7.19
CA LEU A 206 -6.41 9.08 -5.77
C LEU A 206 -7.32 10.09 -5.06
N SER A 207 -8.22 9.60 -4.23
CA SER A 207 -9.06 10.49 -3.42
C SER A 207 -8.20 11.25 -2.41
N GLY A 208 -8.60 12.47 -2.13
CA GLY A 208 -7.98 13.36 -1.14
C GLY A 208 -9.02 13.80 -0.11
N THR A 209 -8.56 14.37 0.99
CA THR A 209 -9.39 14.89 2.07
C THR A 209 -9.46 16.40 1.96
N SER A 210 -10.65 16.97 2.02
CA SER A 210 -10.88 18.42 2.08
C SER A 210 -11.09 18.89 3.52
N ASP A 211 -10.97 20.20 3.75
CA ASP A 211 -11.27 20.80 5.05
C ASP A 211 -12.73 20.56 5.47
N ASP A 212 -13.65 20.51 4.52
CA ASP A 212 -15.08 20.25 4.79
C ASP A 212 -15.31 18.81 5.27
N ASP A 213 -14.54 17.84 4.78
CA ASP A 213 -14.63 16.43 5.21
C ASP A 213 -14.24 16.26 6.68
N LEU A 214 -13.34 17.11 7.16
CA LEU A 214 -12.79 17.03 8.51
C LEU A 214 -13.58 17.84 9.54
N ASN A 215 -14.21 18.93 9.10
CA ASN A 215 -14.95 19.84 9.96
C ASN A 215 -16.46 19.53 10.05
N GLY A 216 -16.90 18.44 9.40
CA GLY A 216 -18.30 18.01 9.40
C GLY A 216 -18.73 17.36 10.72
N THR A 217 -20.03 17.10 10.85
CA THR A 217 -20.61 16.41 12.02
C THR A 217 -20.12 14.96 12.12
N ASN A 218 -19.76 14.35 11.00
CA ASN A 218 -19.13 13.03 10.90
C ASN A 218 -17.84 13.20 10.08
N PRO A 219 -16.72 13.48 10.71
CA PRO A 219 -15.47 13.68 9.99
C PRO A 219 -15.01 12.39 9.32
N SER A 220 -14.53 12.50 8.10
CA SER A 220 -13.96 11.38 7.35
C SER A 220 -12.62 11.75 6.74
N TYR A 221 -11.71 10.80 6.73
CA TYR A 221 -10.40 10.92 6.09
C TYR A 221 -10.42 10.20 4.74
N ASN A 222 -10.43 10.96 3.66
CA ASN A 222 -10.66 10.47 2.31
C ASN A 222 -9.38 10.34 1.47
N SER A 223 -8.21 10.62 2.04
CA SER A 223 -6.94 10.49 1.32
C SER A 223 -6.51 9.04 1.20
N PHE A 224 -6.27 8.60 -0.05
CA PHE A 224 -5.81 7.23 -0.34
C PHE A 224 -4.36 7.04 0.10
N ASN A 225 -4.09 5.99 0.87
CA ASN A 225 -2.76 5.61 1.31
C ASN A 225 -2.17 4.54 0.38
N THR A 226 -1.05 4.82 -0.25
CA THR A 226 -0.37 3.90 -1.17
C THR A 226 0.49 2.84 -0.47
N MET A 227 0.54 2.87 0.85
CA MET A 227 1.23 1.89 1.70
C MET A 227 2.75 1.82 1.41
N PHE A 228 3.19 0.81 0.67
CA PHE A 228 4.58 0.50 0.34
C PHE A 228 4.83 0.55 -1.16
N ASP A 229 4.30 1.55 -1.84
CA ASP A 229 4.37 1.65 -3.29
C ASP A 229 5.77 2.03 -3.82
N THR A 230 5.89 1.97 -5.14
CA THR A 230 7.05 2.48 -5.88
C THR A 230 6.75 3.90 -6.36
N GLY A 231 6.84 4.89 -5.48
CA GLY A 231 6.37 6.26 -5.70
C GLY A 231 6.83 6.91 -7.01
N HIS A 232 8.12 6.90 -7.35
CA HIS A 232 8.65 7.47 -8.60
C HIS A 232 7.94 6.98 -9.87
N LYS A 233 7.47 5.74 -9.87
CA LYS A 233 6.79 5.15 -11.02
C LYS A 233 5.47 5.84 -11.35
N PHE A 234 4.82 6.41 -10.33
CA PHE A 234 3.48 6.97 -10.42
C PHE A 234 3.49 8.49 -10.34
N TYR A 235 4.34 9.08 -9.50
CA TYR A 235 4.33 10.51 -9.18
C TYR A 235 5.47 11.28 -9.85
N GLY A 236 6.31 10.60 -10.62
CA GLY A 236 7.40 11.18 -11.39
C GLY A 236 8.74 11.17 -10.66
N LEU A 237 9.80 11.28 -11.46
CA LEU A 237 11.19 11.15 -10.99
C LEU A 237 11.74 12.39 -10.28
N GLN A 238 11.02 13.51 -10.31
CA GLN A 238 11.44 14.75 -9.65
C GLN A 238 10.99 14.83 -8.18
N ASP A 239 10.25 13.85 -7.70
CA ASP A 239 9.76 13.76 -6.32
C ASP A 239 8.95 14.97 -5.82
N LEU A 240 8.39 15.75 -6.74
CA LEU A 240 7.62 16.94 -6.40
C LEU A 240 6.35 16.62 -5.58
N PHE A 241 5.83 15.41 -5.73
CA PHE A 241 4.62 14.93 -5.07
C PHE A 241 4.89 13.85 -4.03
N LEU A 242 6.18 13.52 -3.79
CA LEU A 242 6.58 12.62 -2.72
C LEU A 242 6.92 13.45 -1.48
N GLY A 243 6.16 13.32 -0.43
CA GLY A 243 6.52 13.88 0.87
C GLY A 243 6.28 15.37 1.04
N VAL A 244 5.32 15.95 0.37
CA VAL A 244 4.85 17.31 0.70
C VAL A 244 4.06 17.19 2.00
N GLY A 245 4.76 17.30 3.14
CA GLY A 245 4.12 17.22 4.45
C GLY A 245 4.85 16.38 5.49
N GLY A 246 6.15 16.07 5.29
CA GLY A 246 7.05 15.66 6.39
C GLY A 246 6.78 14.33 7.07
N GLY A 247 6.09 13.41 6.46
CA GLY A 247 5.91 12.04 6.97
C GLY A 247 5.90 11.08 5.81
N ASN A 248 6.10 9.80 6.04
CA ASN A 248 5.96 8.73 5.03
C ASN A 248 4.62 8.84 4.32
N SER A 249 4.61 9.68 3.29
CA SER A 249 3.37 10.18 2.87
C SER A 249 3.23 9.97 1.43
N THR A 250 2.36 9.26 1.20
CA THR A 250 1.53 9.39 0.04
C THR A 250 0.12 9.58 0.53
N ASN A 251 -0.04 10.58 1.38
CA ASN A 251 -1.35 11.13 1.59
C ASN A 251 -1.70 11.82 0.29
N GLY A 252 -2.69 11.33 -0.42
CA GLY A 252 -3.18 11.96 -1.63
C GLY A 252 -3.42 13.45 -1.36
N THR A 253 -2.74 14.30 -2.09
CA THR A 253 -2.98 15.74 -2.15
C THR A 253 -3.89 16.02 -3.31
#